data_8dda655a267958cd0574cccf99cb381a
#
_entry.id   8dda655a267958cd0574cccf99cb381a
#
_cell.length_a   1.000
_cell.length_b   1.000
_cell.length_c   1.000
_cell.angle_alpha   90.00
_cell.angle_beta   90.00
_cell.angle_gamma   90.00
#
_symmetry.space_group_name_H-M   'P 1'
#
loop_
_entity.id
_entity.type
_entity.pdbx_description
1 polymer ?
#
loop_
_entity_poly.entity_id
_entity_poly.type
_entity_poly.pdbx_seq_one_letter_code
_entity_poly.pdbx_strand_id
1 'polypeptide(L)'
;MSHDLQAQKAISLLNAHLGQGTIHRKGEASFFCPICNHYKKKLQVNLVTQRWHCWVCNAKGNGLYGLFKRTGASADLLNSAKEVSIGKAVNYDVVEIKQLPEEFRPLHINWNTPHYKNALHYLVNTRGLTPLDILRYNIGYCESGDYRGMIIIPSYDENNQLNYFVGRSFYGGNFKHKNPPWNKDIIGFENQIDFGQPLTLVEGAFDAIATKRNTIPLFGKKIMPTLRQTIITKKVPKLYISLDKDAIENALEELEYYMNNGIEVYFVNLIGKDPSELGFSAITNIIKQCEPFSFGDLIKYKLAL
;
A
#
# COMPACT_ATOMS: atom_id res chain seq x y z
N MET A 1 -21.70 25.44 8.14
CA MET A 1 -22.81 24.48 7.89
C MET A 1 -22.40 23.14 8.46
N SER A 2 -23.26 22.46 9.19
CA SER A 2 -22.90 21.18 9.79
C SER A 2 -22.67 20.10 8.70
N HIS A 3 -21.77 19.17 8.93
CA HIS A 3 -21.46 18.06 8.02
C HIS A 3 -22.71 17.26 7.60
N ASP A 4 -23.70 17.15 8.48
CA ASP A 4 -24.97 16.49 8.20
C ASP A 4 -25.79 17.19 7.10
N LEU A 5 -25.82 18.49 7.07
CA LEU A 5 -26.59 19.25 6.06
C LEU A 5 -25.98 19.10 4.66
N GLN A 6 -24.65 19.05 4.57
CA GLN A 6 -23.97 18.80 3.28
C GLN A 6 -24.18 17.37 2.77
N ALA A 7 -24.10 16.38 3.66
CA ALA A 7 -24.37 14.99 3.31
C ALA A 7 -25.82 14.79 2.85
N GLN A 8 -26.79 15.45 3.47
CA GLN A 8 -28.20 15.44 3.07
C GLN A 8 -28.41 16.07 1.68
N LYS A 9 -27.77 17.21 1.40
CA LYS A 9 -27.81 17.83 0.07
C LYS A 9 -27.16 16.92 -0.99
N ALA A 10 -26.01 16.33 -0.67
CA ALA A 10 -25.31 15.42 -1.57
C ALA A 10 -26.16 14.20 -1.95
N ILE A 11 -26.78 13.54 -0.99
CA ILE A 11 -27.66 12.38 -1.26
C ILE A 11 -28.89 12.77 -2.07
N SER A 12 -29.48 13.94 -1.81
CA SER A 12 -30.63 14.45 -2.58
C SER A 12 -30.28 14.65 -4.06
N LEU A 13 -29.15 15.28 -4.36
CA LEU A 13 -28.66 15.49 -5.73
C LEU A 13 -28.32 14.16 -6.42
N LEU A 14 -27.68 13.24 -5.71
CA LEU A 14 -27.37 11.91 -6.23
C LEU A 14 -28.62 11.12 -6.56
N ASN A 15 -29.63 11.14 -5.68
CA ASN A 15 -30.92 10.47 -5.92
C ASN A 15 -31.65 11.08 -7.13
N ALA A 16 -31.60 12.41 -7.31
CA ALA A 16 -32.22 13.09 -8.44
C ALA A 16 -31.58 12.70 -9.79
N HIS A 17 -30.27 12.42 -9.80
CA HIS A 17 -29.57 12.09 -11.04
C HIS A 17 -29.44 10.57 -11.30
N LEU A 18 -29.10 9.80 -10.28
CA LEU A 18 -28.76 8.37 -10.38
C LEU A 18 -29.90 7.43 -9.96
N GLY A 19 -31.04 8.00 -9.50
CA GLY A 19 -32.11 7.24 -8.88
C GLY A 19 -31.82 6.91 -7.42
N GLN A 20 -32.79 6.28 -6.76
CA GLN A 20 -32.73 5.98 -5.31
C GLN A 20 -31.51 5.17 -4.91
N GLY A 21 -30.59 5.75 -4.15
CA GLY A 21 -29.43 5.10 -3.60
C GLY A 21 -29.75 4.22 -2.38
N THR A 22 -28.79 3.37 -2.01
CA THR A 22 -28.81 2.62 -0.75
C THR A 22 -27.76 3.23 0.17
N ILE A 23 -28.22 3.78 1.32
CA ILE A 23 -27.33 4.42 2.31
C ILE A 23 -26.75 3.34 3.22
N HIS A 24 -25.43 3.40 3.45
CA HIS A 24 -24.70 2.52 4.35
C HIS A 24 -24.20 3.28 5.59
N ARG A 25 -23.72 2.55 6.58
CA ARG A 25 -23.04 3.15 7.74
C ARG A 25 -21.81 3.95 7.28
N LYS A 26 -21.40 4.96 8.04
CA LYS A 26 -20.23 5.83 7.77
C LYS A 26 -20.39 6.80 6.58
N GLY A 27 -21.63 7.19 6.25
CA GLY A 27 -21.85 8.22 5.19
C GLY A 27 -21.54 7.75 3.77
N GLU A 28 -21.61 6.45 3.52
CA GLU A 28 -21.49 5.87 2.18
C GLU A 28 -22.87 5.62 1.56
N ALA A 29 -22.99 5.81 0.26
CA ALA A 29 -24.20 5.45 -0.50
C ALA A 29 -23.85 4.69 -1.78
N SER A 30 -24.67 3.70 -2.15
CA SER A 30 -24.47 2.90 -3.36
C SER A 30 -25.57 3.14 -4.37
N PHE A 31 -25.17 3.25 -5.66
CA PHE A 31 -26.02 3.52 -6.81
C PHE A 31 -25.75 2.54 -7.95
N PHE A 32 -26.70 2.46 -8.89
CA PHE A 32 -26.40 1.86 -10.19
C PHE A 32 -25.40 2.74 -10.94
N CYS A 33 -24.42 2.12 -11.57
CA CYS A 33 -23.42 2.88 -12.30
C CYS A 33 -23.91 3.20 -13.73
N PRO A 34 -24.13 4.47 -14.09
CA PRO A 34 -24.60 4.81 -15.43
C PRO A 34 -23.50 4.68 -16.51
N ILE A 35 -22.25 4.47 -16.10
CA ILE A 35 -21.12 4.31 -17.02
C ILE A 35 -21.05 2.88 -17.57
N CYS A 36 -21.29 1.86 -16.73
CA CYS A 36 -21.23 0.45 -17.13
C CYS A 36 -22.58 -0.27 -17.10
N ASN A 37 -23.63 0.39 -16.65
CA ASN A 37 -25.00 -0.13 -16.57
C ASN A 37 -25.11 -1.52 -15.89
N HIS A 38 -24.24 -1.77 -14.90
CA HIS A 38 -24.26 -3.03 -14.17
C HIS A 38 -25.55 -3.17 -13.36
N TYR A 39 -26.16 -4.37 -13.37
CA TYR A 39 -27.46 -4.68 -12.78
C TYR A 39 -27.54 -4.60 -11.24
N LYS A 40 -26.40 -4.46 -10.54
CA LYS A 40 -26.31 -4.21 -9.10
C LYS A 40 -25.76 -2.83 -8.82
N LYS A 41 -26.13 -2.23 -7.67
CA LYS A 41 -25.60 -0.94 -7.22
C LYS A 41 -24.13 -1.08 -6.82
N LYS A 42 -23.22 -0.81 -7.74
CA LYS A 42 -21.76 -0.94 -7.58
C LYS A 42 -21.00 0.38 -7.66
N LEU A 43 -21.68 1.49 -7.94
CA LEU A 43 -21.14 2.85 -7.80
C LEU A 43 -21.32 3.28 -6.35
N GLN A 44 -20.24 3.37 -5.62
CA GLN A 44 -20.19 3.81 -4.23
C GLN A 44 -19.76 5.27 -4.16
N VAL A 45 -20.45 6.07 -3.36
CA VAL A 45 -20.18 7.50 -3.17
C VAL A 45 -20.13 7.79 -1.69
N ASN A 46 -19.04 8.39 -1.23
CA ASN A 46 -18.94 8.93 0.12
C ASN A 46 -19.62 10.31 0.16
N LEU A 47 -20.65 10.47 0.98
CA LEU A 47 -21.47 11.67 1.04
C LEU A 47 -20.77 12.88 1.68
N VAL A 48 -19.72 12.63 2.45
CA VAL A 48 -18.93 13.66 3.14
C VAL A 48 -17.77 14.12 2.27
N THR A 49 -16.93 13.17 1.84
CA THR A 49 -15.74 13.48 1.02
C THR A 49 -16.05 13.64 -0.46
N GLN A 50 -17.23 13.23 -0.89
CA GLN A 50 -17.69 13.19 -2.29
C GLN A 50 -16.78 12.38 -3.23
N ARG A 51 -15.95 11.48 -2.68
CA ARG A 51 -15.21 10.49 -3.47
C ARG A 51 -16.17 9.42 -3.96
N TRP A 52 -15.99 8.97 -5.20
CA TRP A 52 -16.83 7.94 -5.77
C TRP A 52 -16.00 6.92 -6.57
N HIS A 53 -16.47 5.67 -6.55
CA HIS A 53 -15.82 4.56 -7.24
C HIS A 53 -16.86 3.50 -7.65
N CYS A 54 -16.79 3.04 -8.89
CA CYS A 54 -17.54 1.87 -9.34
C CYS A 54 -16.66 0.62 -9.27
N TRP A 55 -17.08 -0.35 -8.47
CA TRP A 55 -16.35 -1.61 -8.24
C TRP A 55 -16.38 -2.60 -9.42
N VAL A 56 -17.07 -2.26 -10.52
CA VAL A 56 -17.14 -3.10 -11.73
C VAL A 56 -16.29 -2.51 -12.84
N CYS A 57 -16.54 -1.24 -13.24
CA CYS A 57 -15.81 -0.62 -14.34
C CYS A 57 -14.61 0.22 -13.91
N ASN A 58 -14.27 0.24 -12.61
CA ASN A 58 -13.20 1.03 -12.04
C ASN A 58 -13.27 2.55 -12.28
N ALA A 59 -14.39 3.05 -12.79
CA ALA A 59 -14.61 4.48 -12.91
C ALA A 59 -14.60 5.12 -11.51
N LYS A 60 -13.78 6.13 -11.30
CA LYS A 60 -13.61 6.80 -10.01
C LYS A 60 -13.33 8.28 -10.19
N GLY A 61 -13.52 9.03 -9.11
CA GLY A 61 -13.24 10.47 -9.10
C GLY A 61 -13.61 11.12 -7.79
N ASN A 62 -13.43 12.44 -7.74
CA ASN A 62 -13.73 13.31 -6.61
C ASN A 62 -14.76 14.36 -7.02
N GLY A 63 -15.66 14.71 -6.08
CA GLY A 63 -16.69 15.72 -6.23
C GLY A 63 -17.88 15.26 -7.08
N LEU A 64 -19.08 15.73 -6.68
CA LEU A 64 -20.33 15.42 -7.37
C LEU A 64 -20.36 16.03 -8.77
N TYR A 65 -19.79 17.21 -8.94
CA TYR A 65 -19.72 17.87 -10.24
C TYR A 65 -19.00 17.01 -11.29
N GLY A 66 -17.86 16.41 -10.92
CA GLY A 66 -17.10 15.51 -11.81
C GLY A 66 -17.89 14.25 -12.19
N LEU A 67 -18.59 13.66 -11.21
CA LEU A 67 -19.47 12.52 -11.46
C LEU A 67 -20.61 12.90 -12.41
N PHE A 68 -21.32 13.97 -12.12
CA PHE A 68 -22.48 14.43 -12.87
C PHE A 68 -22.12 14.83 -14.31
N LYS A 69 -21.00 15.54 -14.50
CA LYS A 69 -20.50 15.88 -15.84
C LYS A 69 -20.20 14.61 -16.65
N ARG A 70 -19.58 13.61 -16.04
CA ARG A 70 -19.21 12.35 -16.70
C ARG A 70 -20.41 11.47 -17.03
N THR A 71 -21.51 11.63 -16.31
CA THR A 71 -22.73 10.81 -16.45
C THR A 71 -23.88 11.55 -17.11
N GLY A 72 -23.63 12.75 -17.69
CA GLY A 72 -24.61 13.48 -18.51
C GLY A 72 -25.75 14.11 -17.73
N ALA A 73 -25.49 14.62 -16.51
CA ALA A 73 -26.50 15.35 -15.73
C ALA A 73 -26.92 16.67 -16.41
N SER A 74 -28.16 17.12 -16.13
CA SER A 74 -28.67 18.43 -16.58
C SER A 74 -27.84 19.60 -16.08
N ALA A 75 -27.93 20.75 -16.77
CA ALA A 75 -27.22 21.97 -16.38
C ALA A 75 -27.56 22.42 -14.94
N ASP A 76 -28.82 22.29 -14.54
CA ASP A 76 -29.28 22.66 -13.20
C ASP A 76 -28.66 21.78 -12.12
N LEU A 77 -28.59 20.47 -12.35
CA LEU A 77 -27.93 19.53 -11.45
C LEU A 77 -26.41 19.77 -11.38
N LEU A 78 -25.79 20.12 -12.51
CA LEU A 78 -24.37 20.49 -12.54
C LEU A 78 -24.09 21.76 -11.73
N ASN A 79 -24.95 22.78 -11.82
CA ASN A 79 -24.83 24.02 -11.04
C ASN A 79 -25.04 23.74 -9.55
N SER A 80 -26.09 22.99 -9.20
CA SER A 80 -26.34 22.60 -7.81
C SER A 80 -25.20 21.75 -7.23
N ALA A 81 -24.58 20.89 -8.05
CA ALA A 81 -23.41 20.12 -7.62
C ALA A 81 -22.18 21.00 -7.38
N LYS A 82 -22.01 22.13 -8.09
CA LYS A 82 -20.94 23.09 -7.80
C LYS A 82 -21.13 23.78 -6.44
N GLU A 83 -22.38 24.11 -6.09
CA GLU A 83 -22.70 24.75 -4.80
C GLU A 83 -22.52 23.81 -3.62
N VAL A 84 -22.80 22.52 -3.82
CA VAL A 84 -22.61 21.48 -2.79
C VAL A 84 -21.19 20.93 -2.84
N SER A 85 -20.51 21.08 -3.99
CA SER A 85 -19.08 20.76 -4.06
C SER A 85 -18.38 21.61 -3.01
N ILE A 86 -17.79 20.95 -2.03
CA ILE A 86 -16.87 21.55 -1.07
C ILE A 86 -15.93 22.38 -1.95
N GLY A 87 -16.08 23.70 -1.91
CA GLY A 87 -15.22 24.62 -2.63
C GLY A 87 -13.82 24.16 -2.39
N LYS A 88 -12.97 24.09 -3.44
CA LYS A 88 -11.64 23.46 -3.40
C LYS A 88 -11.28 23.23 -1.95
N ALA A 89 -11.52 22.03 -1.46
CA ALA A 89 -11.05 21.73 -0.13
C ALA A 89 -9.60 22.18 -0.24
N VAL A 90 -9.27 23.31 0.36
CA VAL A 90 -7.94 23.45 0.88
C VAL A 90 -7.78 22.08 1.48
N ASN A 91 -6.93 21.26 0.86
CA ASN A 91 -6.41 20.10 1.53
C ASN A 91 -5.84 20.69 2.83
N TYR A 92 -6.69 20.89 3.80
CA TYR A 92 -6.30 20.44 5.09
C TYR A 92 -6.18 18.94 4.82
N ASP A 93 -4.97 18.52 4.48
CA ASP A 93 -4.51 17.26 4.95
C ASP A 93 -4.91 17.29 6.42
N VAL A 94 -6.06 16.73 6.73
CA VAL A 94 -6.27 16.13 8.03
C VAL A 94 -5.16 15.12 7.99
N VAL A 95 -4.02 15.52 8.55
CA VAL A 95 -2.89 14.63 8.77
C VAL A 95 -3.54 13.55 9.61
N GLU A 96 -3.98 12.49 8.93
CA GLU A 96 -4.51 11.32 9.59
C GLU A 96 -3.32 10.86 10.41
N ILE A 97 -3.32 11.24 11.70
CA ILE A 97 -2.22 10.92 12.60
C ILE A 97 -2.24 9.39 12.66
N LYS A 98 -1.43 8.80 11.81
CA LYS A 98 -1.27 7.36 11.77
C LYS A 98 -0.65 6.93 13.08
N GLN A 99 -1.29 6.00 13.77
CA GLN A 99 -0.87 5.52 15.07
C GLN A 99 -0.78 4.00 15.04
N LEU A 100 0.17 3.46 15.79
CA LEU A 100 0.21 2.03 16.08
C LEU A 100 -1.04 1.67 16.91
N PRO A 101 -1.47 0.38 16.90
CA PRO A 101 -2.53 -0.07 17.79
C PRO A 101 -2.24 0.34 19.24
N GLU A 102 -3.27 0.75 19.99
CA GLU A 102 -3.10 1.16 21.41
C GLU A 102 -2.46 0.05 22.25
N GLU A 103 -2.76 -1.20 21.91
CA GLU A 103 -2.24 -2.38 22.55
C GLU A 103 -0.82 -2.80 22.07
N PHE A 104 -0.19 -2.00 21.20
CA PHE A 104 1.16 -2.28 20.71
C PHE A 104 2.20 -2.28 21.83
N ARG A 105 2.97 -3.37 21.90
CA ARG A 105 4.09 -3.54 22.82
C ARG A 105 5.38 -3.82 22.06
N PRO A 106 6.40 -2.97 22.18
CA PRO A 106 7.67 -3.19 21.52
C PRO A 106 8.39 -4.42 22.13
N LEU A 107 8.95 -5.27 21.27
CA LEU A 107 9.61 -6.51 21.67
C LEU A 107 11.02 -6.31 22.23
N HIS A 108 11.61 -5.15 22.06
CA HIS A 108 12.90 -4.84 22.70
C HIS A 108 12.76 -4.59 24.22
N ILE A 109 11.54 -4.42 24.73
CA ILE A 109 11.22 -4.40 26.17
C ILE A 109 10.74 -5.80 26.56
N ASN A 110 11.34 -6.36 27.62
CA ASN A 110 10.93 -7.68 28.11
C ASN A 110 9.65 -7.58 28.96
N TRP A 111 8.54 -8.01 28.40
CA TRP A 111 7.22 -8.03 29.07
C TRP A 111 6.95 -9.30 29.88
N ASN A 112 7.78 -10.34 29.69
CA ASN A 112 7.69 -11.64 30.37
C ASN A 112 6.29 -12.32 30.33
N THR A 113 5.50 -12.05 29.31
CA THR A 113 4.17 -12.67 29.11
C THR A 113 4.26 -13.87 28.15
N PRO A 114 3.29 -14.80 28.15
CA PRO A 114 3.25 -15.89 27.18
C PRO A 114 3.20 -15.38 25.73
N HIS A 115 2.45 -14.31 25.46
CA HIS A 115 2.39 -13.69 24.12
C HIS A 115 3.74 -13.13 23.70
N TYR A 116 4.45 -12.44 24.61
CA TYR A 116 5.81 -11.96 24.36
C TYR A 116 6.75 -13.11 23.95
N LYS A 117 6.76 -14.21 24.73
CA LYS A 117 7.62 -15.36 24.46
C LYS A 117 7.30 -16.01 23.11
N ASN A 118 6.02 -16.17 22.78
CA ASN A 118 5.59 -16.74 21.49
C ASN A 118 5.94 -15.82 20.32
N ALA A 119 5.74 -14.50 20.47
CA ALA A 119 6.09 -13.52 19.44
C ALA A 119 7.60 -13.49 19.18
N LEU A 120 8.42 -13.47 20.26
CA LEU A 120 9.87 -13.52 20.17
C LEU A 120 10.35 -14.82 19.53
N HIS A 121 9.81 -15.97 19.98
CA HIS A 121 10.11 -17.28 19.40
C HIS A 121 9.83 -17.31 17.90
N TYR A 122 8.67 -16.81 17.48
CA TYR A 122 8.30 -16.74 16.06
C TYR A 122 9.31 -15.90 15.25
N LEU A 123 9.69 -14.71 15.73
CA LEU A 123 10.63 -13.86 15.02
C LEU A 123 12.04 -14.46 14.94
N VAL A 124 12.53 -15.01 16.04
CA VAL A 124 13.90 -15.54 16.09
C VAL A 124 13.99 -16.91 15.41
N ASN A 125 13.11 -17.84 15.79
CA ASN A 125 13.25 -19.24 15.34
C ASN A 125 12.55 -19.56 14.01
N THR A 126 11.44 -18.84 13.70
CA THR A 126 10.72 -19.08 12.43
C THR A 126 11.14 -18.09 11.34
N ARG A 127 11.44 -16.83 11.71
CA ARG A 127 11.81 -15.79 10.73
C ARG A 127 13.30 -15.47 10.70
N GLY A 128 14.09 -16.03 11.62
CA GLY A 128 15.54 -15.84 11.66
C GLY A 128 16.00 -14.41 11.96
N LEU A 129 15.14 -13.59 12.59
CA LEU A 129 15.50 -12.22 12.96
C LEU A 129 16.40 -12.19 14.18
N THR A 130 17.34 -11.28 14.17
CA THR A 130 18.20 -11.02 15.33
C THR A 130 17.55 -9.99 16.29
N PRO A 131 17.99 -9.91 17.55
CA PRO A 131 17.55 -8.84 18.46
C PRO A 131 17.80 -7.44 17.89
N LEU A 132 18.88 -7.27 17.11
CA LEU A 132 19.20 -6.00 16.46
C LEU A 132 18.17 -5.65 15.37
N ASP A 133 17.69 -6.64 14.59
CA ASP A 133 16.63 -6.43 13.61
C ASP A 133 15.33 -5.98 14.30
N ILE A 134 14.98 -6.64 15.40
CA ILE A 134 13.78 -6.31 16.20
C ILE A 134 13.84 -4.86 16.71
N LEU A 135 14.98 -4.46 17.24
CA LEU A 135 15.22 -3.09 17.72
C LEU A 135 15.19 -2.07 16.58
N ARG A 136 15.94 -2.35 15.50
CA ARG A 136 16.11 -1.44 14.36
C ARG A 136 14.77 -1.08 13.70
N TYR A 137 13.89 -2.05 13.55
CA TYR A 137 12.58 -1.85 12.92
C TYR A 137 11.47 -1.58 13.94
N ASN A 138 11.81 -1.38 15.22
CA ASN A 138 10.84 -1.18 16.31
C ASN A 138 9.72 -2.22 16.28
N ILE A 139 10.07 -3.49 16.05
CA ILE A 139 9.08 -4.56 15.92
C ILE A 139 8.43 -4.81 17.28
N GLY A 140 7.11 -4.94 17.29
CA GLY A 140 6.33 -5.24 18.47
C GLY A 140 5.25 -6.27 18.20
N TYR A 141 4.34 -6.40 19.16
CA TYR A 141 3.23 -7.34 19.11
C TYR A 141 2.02 -6.79 19.89
N CYS A 142 0.86 -7.39 19.72
CA CYS A 142 -0.34 -7.06 20.45
C CYS A 142 -0.88 -8.28 21.19
N GLU A 143 -1.24 -8.10 22.50
CA GLU A 143 -1.83 -9.16 23.32
C GLU A 143 -3.36 -9.14 23.33
N SER A 144 -3.96 -8.01 22.98
CA SER A 144 -5.40 -7.76 22.98
C SER A 144 -5.82 -6.95 21.77
N GLY A 145 -7.09 -6.56 21.72
CA GLY A 145 -7.64 -5.69 20.70
C GLY A 145 -7.71 -6.32 19.32
N ASP A 146 -7.79 -5.46 18.34
CA ASP A 146 -8.01 -5.83 16.94
C ASP A 146 -6.81 -6.55 16.31
N TYR A 147 -5.63 -6.37 16.85
CA TYR A 147 -4.37 -6.97 16.40
C TYR A 147 -3.85 -8.05 17.35
N ARG A 148 -4.71 -8.59 18.21
CA ARG A 148 -4.34 -9.65 19.14
C ARG A 148 -3.64 -10.81 18.43
N GLY A 149 -2.50 -11.23 18.96
CA GLY A 149 -1.70 -12.36 18.44
C GLY A 149 -0.97 -12.02 17.15
N MET A 150 -0.74 -10.73 16.88
CA MET A 150 0.00 -10.29 15.70
C MET A 150 1.33 -9.63 16.09
N ILE A 151 2.37 -9.95 15.33
CA ILE A 151 3.55 -9.13 15.18
C ILE A 151 3.16 -7.87 14.42
N ILE A 152 3.60 -6.73 14.89
CA ILE A 152 3.45 -5.44 14.23
C ILE A 152 4.83 -4.95 13.81
N ILE A 153 5.00 -4.68 12.52
CA ILE A 153 6.23 -4.12 11.95
C ILE A 153 5.90 -2.71 11.45
N PRO A 154 6.27 -1.67 12.19
CA PRO A 154 6.08 -0.28 11.78
C PRO A 154 6.95 0.10 10.60
N SER A 155 6.46 1.03 9.79
CA SER A 155 7.20 1.73 8.75
C SER A 155 7.10 3.23 9.01
N TYR A 156 8.21 3.92 8.87
CA TYR A 156 8.32 5.36 9.12
C TYR A 156 8.84 6.07 7.85
N ASP A 157 8.40 7.30 7.67
CA ASP A 157 8.89 8.20 6.63
C ASP A 157 10.27 8.81 6.97
N GLU A 158 10.79 9.65 6.09
CA GLU A 158 12.09 10.34 6.26
C GLU A 158 12.15 11.23 7.52
N ASN A 159 10.99 11.65 8.06
CA ASN A 159 10.88 12.46 9.28
C ASN A 159 10.61 11.62 10.54
N ASN A 160 10.75 10.28 10.46
CA ASN A 160 10.41 9.33 11.53
C ASN A 160 8.93 9.38 11.96
N GLN A 161 8.02 9.80 11.09
CA GLN A 161 6.60 9.71 11.32
C GLN A 161 6.06 8.38 10.79
N LEU A 162 5.17 7.73 11.56
CA LEU A 162 4.57 6.47 11.14
C LEU A 162 3.80 6.67 9.84
N ASN A 163 4.24 6.00 8.76
CA ASN A 163 3.57 6.06 7.46
C ASN A 163 2.74 4.80 7.15
N TYR A 164 3.12 3.65 7.71
CA TYR A 164 2.40 2.39 7.59
C TYR A 164 2.79 1.41 8.71
N PHE A 165 2.10 0.27 8.79
CA PHE A 165 2.58 -0.92 9.49
C PHE A 165 1.98 -2.20 8.88
N VAL A 166 2.60 -3.33 9.11
CA VAL A 166 2.03 -4.63 8.75
C VAL A 166 1.80 -5.46 10.01
N GLY A 167 0.68 -6.18 10.04
CA GLY A 167 0.36 -7.15 11.08
C GLY A 167 0.51 -8.59 10.57
N ARG A 168 1.26 -9.42 11.28
CA ARG A 168 1.48 -10.83 10.96
C ARG A 168 1.17 -11.73 12.13
N SER A 169 0.24 -12.68 11.97
CA SER A 169 -0.07 -13.65 13.01
C SER A 169 1.14 -14.54 13.33
N PHE A 170 1.46 -14.69 14.61
CA PHE A 170 2.49 -15.60 15.09
C PHE A 170 1.91 -16.93 15.62
N TYR A 171 0.60 -17.10 15.60
CA TYR A 171 -0.07 -18.36 15.93
C TYR A 171 -0.45 -19.19 14.71
N GLY A 172 -0.28 -18.69 13.49
CA GLY A 172 -0.77 -19.33 12.27
C GLY A 172 -2.28 -19.14 12.06
N GLY A 173 -2.91 -19.99 11.30
CA GLY A 173 -4.36 -19.95 11.00
C GLY A 173 -4.69 -19.29 9.67
N ASN A 174 -6.01 -19.11 9.40
CA ASN A 174 -6.51 -18.62 8.12
C ASN A 174 -6.22 -17.12 7.89
N PHE A 175 -6.10 -16.33 8.95
CA PHE A 175 -5.79 -14.90 8.88
C PHE A 175 -4.33 -14.63 9.19
N LYS A 176 -3.47 -14.86 8.20
CA LYS A 176 -2.02 -14.68 8.37
C LYS A 176 -1.59 -13.21 8.43
N HIS A 177 -2.34 -12.31 7.80
CA HIS A 177 -2.01 -10.88 7.67
C HIS A 177 -3.20 -10.00 8.03
N LYS A 178 -2.93 -8.90 8.72
CA LYS A 178 -3.89 -7.82 8.97
C LYS A 178 -3.16 -6.48 8.90
N ASN A 179 -3.39 -5.75 7.83
CA ASN A 179 -2.79 -4.43 7.63
C ASN A 179 -3.83 -3.33 7.90
N PRO A 180 -3.41 -2.12 8.26
CA PRO A 180 -4.32 -1.00 8.39
C PRO A 180 -4.93 -0.63 7.03
N PRO A 181 -6.17 -0.10 6.99
CA PRO A 181 -6.82 0.30 5.75
C PRO A 181 -6.31 1.64 5.19
N TRP A 182 -5.02 1.94 5.39
CA TRP A 182 -4.39 3.19 4.97
C TRP A 182 -3.92 3.14 3.52
N ASN A 183 -3.72 4.32 2.94
CA ASN A 183 -3.12 4.43 1.62
C ASN A 183 -1.70 3.85 1.64
N LYS A 184 -1.40 3.02 0.63
CA LYS A 184 -0.07 2.40 0.43
C LYS A 184 0.83 3.19 -0.51
N ASP A 185 0.39 4.36 -0.98
CA ASP A 185 1.26 5.24 -1.78
C ASP A 185 2.21 6.00 -0.85
N ILE A 186 3.13 5.23 -0.29
CA ILE A 186 4.19 5.63 0.65
C ILE A 186 5.48 4.91 0.27
N ILE A 187 6.59 5.33 0.85
CA ILE A 187 7.86 4.61 0.77
C ILE A 187 8.04 3.79 2.05
N GLY A 188 8.15 2.47 1.90
CA GLY A 188 8.33 1.56 3.03
C GLY A 188 9.71 1.72 3.66
N PHE A 189 9.78 1.83 5.01
CA PHE A 189 11.00 1.98 5.78
C PHE A 189 11.87 3.17 5.36
N GLU A 190 11.25 4.25 4.87
CA GLU A 190 11.94 5.38 4.23
C GLU A 190 13.01 6.01 5.12
N ASN A 191 12.78 6.08 6.44
CA ASN A 191 13.76 6.58 7.42
C ASN A 191 15.07 5.77 7.48
N GLN A 192 15.14 4.62 6.83
CA GLN A 192 16.33 3.76 6.79
C GLN A 192 16.95 3.68 5.38
N ILE A 193 16.39 4.41 4.40
CA ILE A 193 16.77 4.33 2.98
C ILE A 193 17.73 5.45 2.62
N ASP A 194 18.82 5.07 1.95
CA ASP A 194 19.73 5.99 1.29
C ASP A 194 19.57 5.88 -0.23
N PHE A 195 18.89 6.84 -0.85
CA PHE A 195 18.67 6.86 -2.29
C PHE A 195 19.95 7.11 -3.11
N GLY A 196 21.05 7.51 -2.47
CA GLY A 196 22.37 7.62 -3.11
C GLY A 196 23.12 6.28 -3.24
N GLN A 197 22.56 5.20 -2.69
CA GLN A 197 23.12 3.85 -2.74
C GLN A 197 22.25 2.91 -3.59
N PRO A 198 22.81 1.76 -4.06
CA PRO A 198 22.01 0.74 -4.71
C PRO A 198 20.79 0.35 -3.88
N LEU A 199 19.62 0.32 -4.52
CA LEU A 199 18.33 0.09 -3.88
C LEU A 199 17.75 -1.26 -4.29
N THR A 200 17.15 -1.98 -3.34
CA THR A 200 16.44 -3.23 -3.59
C THR A 200 14.95 -3.04 -3.29
N LEU A 201 14.08 -3.50 -4.17
CA LEU A 201 12.63 -3.54 -3.97
C LEU A 201 12.18 -4.98 -3.76
N VAL A 202 11.36 -5.21 -2.73
CA VAL A 202 10.79 -6.52 -2.38
C VAL A 202 9.31 -6.38 -2.01
N GLU A 203 8.54 -7.48 -2.03
CA GLU A 203 7.11 -7.39 -1.73
C GLU A 203 6.80 -7.12 -0.28
N GLY A 204 7.46 -7.80 0.65
CA GLY A 204 7.08 -7.85 2.05
C GLY A 204 8.07 -7.22 3.03
N ALA A 205 7.57 -6.90 4.23
CA ALA A 205 8.41 -6.35 5.30
C ALA A 205 9.49 -7.34 5.77
N PHE A 206 9.13 -8.63 5.91
CA PHE A 206 10.11 -9.66 6.30
C PHE A 206 11.19 -9.86 5.25
N ASP A 207 10.84 -9.74 3.98
CA ASP A 207 11.79 -9.84 2.87
C ASP A 207 12.81 -8.71 2.92
N ALA A 208 12.33 -7.47 3.17
CA ALA A 208 13.19 -6.32 3.32
C ALA A 208 14.15 -6.48 4.52
N ILE A 209 13.64 -6.94 5.67
CA ILE A 209 14.46 -7.16 6.86
C ILE A 209 15.48 -8.28 6.63
N ALA A 210 15.08 -9.39 5.99
CA ALA A 210 15.98 -10.52 5.71
C ALA A 210 17.09 -10.15 4.73
N THR A 211 16.83 -9.24 3.80
CA THR A 211 17.81 -8.77 2.82
C THR A 211 18.94 -7.97 3.48
N LYS A 212 18.70 -7.31 4.62
CA LYS A 212 19.68 -6.52 5.40
C LYS A 212 20.50 -5.53 4.58
N ARG A 213 19.87 -4.94 3.57
CA ARG A 213 20.48 -3.98 2.65
C ARG A 213 19.60 -2.72 2.59
N ASN A 214 19.96 -1.81 1.72
CA ASN A 214 19.13 -0.66 1.35
C ASN A 214 17.89 -1.16 0.60
N THR A 215 16.83 -1.55 1.33
CA THR A 215 15.70 -2.32 0.78
C THR A 215 14.37 -1.71 1.19
N ILE A 216 13.52 -1.48 0.19
CA ILE A 216 12.16 -0.96 0.36
C ILE A 216 11.16 -2.11 0.19
N PRO A 217 10.31 -2.40 1.19
CA PRO A 217 9.15 -3.25 1.02
C PRO A 217 8.00 -2.48 0.34
N LEU A 218 7.38 -3.11 -0.66
CA LEU A 218 6.22 -2.53 -1.36
C LEU A 218 4.91 -2.68 -0.56
N PHE A 219 4.89 -3.52 0.47
CA PHE A 219 3.69 -3.96 1.20
C PHE A 219 2.59 -4.50 0.27
N GLY A 220 3.00 -5.06 -0.85
CA GLY A 220 2.18 -5.63 -1.92
C GLY A 220 3.01 -5.81 -3.18
N LYS A 221 2.34 -6.01 -4.33
CA LYS A 221 2.99 -6.39 -5.60
C LYS A 221 3.25 -5.22 -6.56
N LYS A 222 2.82 -3.99 -6.20
CA LYS A 222 2.90 -2.84 -7.10
C LYS A 222 3.80 -1.75 -6.54
N ILE A 223 4.64 -1.21 -7.38
CA ILE A 223 5.40 0.01 -7.09
C ILE A 223 4.43 1.19 -7.24
N MET A 224 4.21 1.90 -6.14
CA MET A 224 3.27 3.02 -6.11
C MET A 224 3.89 4.29 -6.69
N PRO A 225 3.06 5.25 -7.18
CA PRO A 225 3.53 6.45 -7.88
C PRO A 225 4.58 7.26 -7.11
N THR A 226 4.40 7.47 -5.80
CA THR A 226 5.35 8.21 -4.96
C THR A 226 6.75 7.58 -5.00
N LEU A 227 6.85 6.26 -4.78
CA LEU A 227 8.14 5.55 -4.84
C LEU A 227 8.73 5.59 -6.25
N ARG A 228 7.91 5.33 -7.28
CA ARG A 228 8.34 5.34 -8.69
C ARG A 228 8.97 6.68 -9.06
N GLN A 229 8.31 7.79 -8.72
CA GLN A 229 8.81 9.14 -8.98
C GLN A 229 10.07 9.46 -8.18
N THR A 230 10.11 9.04 -6.91
CA THR A 230 11.28 9.28 -6.04
C THR A 230 12.53 8.60 -6.56
N ILE A 231 12.45 7.34 -7.00
CA ILE A 231 13.58 6.60 -7.58
C ILE A 231 14.19 7.38 -8.75
N ILE A 232 13.36 7.90 -9.66
CA ILE A 232 13.82 8.68 -10.81
C ILE A 232 14.39 10.03 -10.39
N THR A 233 13.67 10.76 -9.54
CA THR A 233 14.05 12.13 -9.11
C THR A 233 15.36 12.11 -8.31
N LYS A 234 15.53 11.12 -7.45
CA LYS A 234 16.76 10.95 -6.64
C LYS A 234 17.90 10.29 -7.44
N LYS A 235 17.64 9.87 -8.70
CA LYS A 235 18.63 9.24 -9.58
C LYS A 235 19.33 8.06 -8.91
N VAL A 236 18.54 7.12 -8.41
CA VAL A 236 19.06 5.90 -7.75
C VAL A 236 20.09 5.22 -8.67
N PRO A 237 21.32 4.94 -8.21
CA PRO A 237 22.41 4.48 -9.08
C PRO A 237 22.16 3.09 -9.65
N LYS A 238 21.58 2.18 -8.86
CA LYS A 238 21.26 0.79 -9.26
C LYS A 238 19.99 0.34 -8.56
N LEU A 239 19.08 -0.25 -9.32
CA LEU A 239 17.79 -0.72 -8.82
C LEU A 239 17.67 -2.23 -9.01
N TYR A 240 17.59 -2.97 -7.90
CA TYR A 240 17.33 -4.40 -7.86
C TYR A 240 15.84 -4.63 -7.62
N ILE A 241 15.15 -5.37 -8.50
CA ILE A 241 13.74 -5.72 -8.35
C ILE A 241 13.62 -7.21 -8.09
N SER A 242 13.12 -7.56 -6.89
CA SER A 242 12.91 -8.92 -6.43
C SER A 242 11.45 -9.09 -6.03
N LEU A 243 10.61 -9.49 -6.98
CA LEU A 243 9.19 -9.76 -6.77
C LEU A 243 8.91 -11.26 -6.93
N ASP A 244 7.82 -11.72 -6.36
CA ASP A 244 7.39 -13.11 -6.43
C ASP A 244 7.06 -13.52 -7.88
N LYS A 245 7.10 -14.82 -8.16
CA LYS A 245 6.89 -15.37 -9.52
C LYS A 245 5.55 -14.95 -10.14
N ASP A 246 4.50 -14.83 -9.35
CA ASP A 246 3.18 -14.43 -9.80
C ASP A 246 3.05 -12.91 -10.09
N ALA A 247 4.12 -12.15 -9.86
CA ALA A 247 4.25 -10.74 -10.19
C ALA A 247 5.27 -10.45 -11.31
N ILE A 248 5.70 -11.48 -12.06
CA ILE A 248 6.77 -11.34 -13.07
C ILE A 248 6.41 -10.34 -14.18
N GLU A 249 5.16 -10.33 -14.65
CA GLU A 249 4.70 -9.37 -15.65
C GLU A 249 4.84 -7.94 -15.15
N ASN A 250 4.39 -7.67 -13.90
CA ASN A 250 4.55 -6.37 -13.27
C ASN A 250 6.03 -6.00 -13.10
N ALA A 251 6.88 -6.98 -12.74
CA ALA A 251 8.31 -6.74 -12.60
C ALA A 251 8.95 -6.33 -13.94
N LEU A 252 8.58 -6.98 -15.03
CA LEU A 252 9.08 -6.66 -16.37
C LEU A 252 8.64 -5.26 -16.85
N GLU A 253 7.38 -4.87 -16.58
CA GLU A 253 6.88 -3.53 -16.87
C GLU A 253 7.68 -2.45 -16.09
N GLU A 254 7.97 -2.70 -14.82
CA GLU A 254 8.74 -1.78 -14.01
C GLU A 254 10.22 -1.71 -14.44
N LEU A 255 10.84 -2.84 -14.76
CA LEU A 255 12.20 -2.88 -15.31
C LEU A 255 12.29 -2.04 -16.59
N GLU A 256 11.37 -2.26 -17.55
CA GLU A 256 11.29 -1.49 -18.79
C GLU A 256 11.12 0.02 -18.53
N TYR A 257 10.23 0.36 -17.59
CA TYR A 257 9.99 1.76 -17.23
C TYR A 257 11.25 2.44 -16.69
N TYR A 258 11.97 1.82 -15.75
CA TYR A 258 13.18 2.40 -15.18
C TYR A 258 14.34 2.44 -16.17
N MET A 259 14.51 1.43 -17.03
CA MET A 259 15.49 1.45 -18.11
C MET A 259 15.27 2.63 -19.05
N ASN A 260 14.00 2.88 -19.46
CA ASN A 260 13.64 4.02 -20.31
C ASN A 260 13.89 5.38 -19.64
N ASN A 261 14.01 5.42 -18.31
CA ASN A 261 14.34 6.61 -17.53
C ASN A 261 15.82 6.67 -17.13
N GLY A 262 16.68 5.83 -17.70
CA GLY A 262 18.12 5.86 -17.50
C GLY A 262 18.61 5.30 -16.17
N ILE A 263 17.80 4.51 -15.47
CA ILE A 263 18.19 3.80 -14.25
C ILE A 263 18.80 2.44 -14.64
N GLU A 264 19.96 2.09 -14.08
CA GLU A 264 20.55 0.76 -14.21
C GLU A 264 19.75 -0.24 -13.35
N VAL A 265 19.10 -1.20 -14.00
CA VAL A 265 18.18 -2.13 -13.32
C VAL A 265 18.71 -3.56 -13.33
N TYR A 266 18.31 -4.32 -12.31
CA TYR A 266 18.68 -5.71 -12.09
C TYR A 266 17.44 -6.53 -11.73
N PHE A 267 17.21 -7.62 -12.43
CA PHE A 267 16.13 -8.54 -12.11
C PHE A 267 16.64 -9.64 -11.19
N VAL A 268 16.18 -9.64 -9.93
CA VAL A 268 16.54 -10.67 -8.93
C VAL A 268 15.51 -11.78 -8.98
N ASN A 269 15.72 -12.75 -9.88
CA ASN A 269 14.83 -13.88 -10.03
C ASN A 269 15.11 -14.93 -8.93
N LEU A 270 14.22 -15.06 -7.96
CA LEU A 270 14.31 -16.04 -6.88
C LEU A 270 13.61 -17.34 -7.29
N ILE A 271 14.37 -18.44 -7.35
CA ILE A 271 13.82 -19.74 -7.74
C ILE A 271 13.17 -20.41 -6.52
N GLY A 272 11.85 -20.28 -6.40
CA GLY A 272 11.02 -21.10 -5.50
C GLY A 272 10.91 -20.67 -4.05
N LYS A 273 11.68 -19.67 -3.59
CA LYS A 273 11.64 -19.17 -2.21
C LYS A 273 11.71 -17.65 -2.20
N ASP A 274 10.96 -17.02 -1.28
CA ASP A 274 11.05 -15.57 -1.07
C ASP A 274 12.33 -15.18 -0.30
N PRO A 275 12.68 -13.88 -0.25
CA PRO A 275 13.85 -13.39 0.46
C PRO A 275 13.88 -13.79 1.94
N SER A 276 12.73 -13.80 2.61
CA SER A 276 12.64 -14.14 4.03
C SER A 276 12.91 -15.61 4.32
N GLU A 277 12.67 -16.51 3.34
CA GLU A 277 12.97 -17.93 3.43
C GLU A 277 14.43 -18.26 3.09
N LEU A 278 15.02 -17.52 2.14
CA LEU A 278 16.43 -17.71 1.73
C LEU A 278 17.43 -17.19 2.77
N GLY A 279 17.09 -16.09 3.42
CA GLY A 279 17.94 -15.40 4.38
C GLY A 279 19.07 -14.59 3.75
N PHE A 280 19.72 -13.79 4.57
CA PHE A 280 20.70 -12.76 4.18
C PHE A 280 21.84 -13.27 3.28
N SER A 281 22.48 -14.38 3.67
CA SER A 281 23.68 -14.87 2.95
C SER A 281 23.34 -15.32 1.52
N ALA A 282 22.26 -16.06 1.34
CA ALA A 282 21.82 -16.54 0.03
C ALA A 282 21.41 -15.37 -0.88
N ILE A 283 20.60 -14.45 -0.38
CA ILE A 283 20.18 -13.26 -1.14
C ILE A 283 21.37 -12.40 -1.52
N THR A 284 22.31 -12.17 -0.60
CA THR A 284 23.52 -11.40 -0.88
C THR A 284 24.32 -12.01 -2.03
N ASN A 285 24.45 -13.34 -2.07
CA ASN A 285 25.16 -14.02 -3.14
C ASN A 285 24.41 -13.90 -4.48
N ILE A 286 23.08 -14.04 -4.47
CA ILE A 286 22.25 -13.89 -5.68
C ILE A 286 22.41 -12.46 -6.22
N ILE A 287 22.24 -11.44 -5.38
CA ILE A 287 22.36 -10.02 -5.79
C ILE A 287 23.76 -9.71 -6.34
N LYS A 288 24.82 -10.27 -5.75
CA LYS A 288 26.19 -10.08 -6.25
C LYS A 288 26.44 -10.70 -7.62
N GLN A 289 25.68 -11.74 -7.97
CA GLN A 289 25.79 -12.46 -9.25
C GLN A 289 24.82 -11.92 -10.32
N CYS A 290 23.90 -11.02 -9.95
CA CYS A 290 23.00 -10.41 -10.91
C CYS A 290 23.78 -9.51 -11.87
N GLU A 291 23.54 -9.70 -13.16
CA GLU A 291 24.01 -8.82 -14.22
C GLU A 291 22.97 -7.73 -14.51
N PRO A 292 23.38 -6.56 -15.05
CA PRO A 292 22.46 -5.54 -15.50
C PRO A 292 21.44 -6.09 -16.50
N PHE A 293 20.17 -5.81 -16.24
CA PHE A 293 19.07 -6.28 -17.09
C PHE A 293 19.01 -5.46 -18.38
N SER A 294 19.09 -6.13 -19.52
CA SER A 294 19.13 -5.49 -20.84
C SER A 294 17.77 -5.56 -21.56
N PHE A 295 17.58 -4.74 -22.61
CA PHE A 295 16.42 -4.86 -23.50
C PHE A 295 16.37 -6.23 -24.20
N GLY A 296 17.50 -6.86 -24.46
CA GLY A 296 17.55 -8.23 -24.97
C GLY A 296 16.96 -9.24 -24.00
N ASP A 297 17.22 -9.07 -22.71
CA ASP A 297 16.64 -9.91 -21.65
C ASP A 297 15.14 -9.65 -21.51
N LEU A 298 14.69 -8.39 -21.56
CA LEU A 298 13.28 -8.03 -21.55
C LEU A 298 12.50 -8.75 -22.67
N ILE A 299 13.04 -8.75 -23.90
CA ILE A 299 12.44 -9.43 -25.04
C ILE A 299 12.36 -10.94 -24.78
N LYS A 300 13.46 -11.57 -24.33
CA LYS A 300 13.46 -13.00 -24.00
C LYS A 300 12.39 -13.37 -22.96
N TYR A 301 12.28 -12.60 -21.88
CA TYR A 301 11.27 -12.85 -20.85
C TYR A 301 9.84 -12.65 -21.38
N LYS A 302 9.59 -11.59 -22.16
CA LYS A 302 8.26 -11.34 -22.75
C LYS A 302 7.85 -12.41 -23.77
N LEU A 303 8.78 -13.05 -24.46
CA LEU A 303 8.49 -14.15 -25.38
C LEU A 303 8.29 -15.50 -24.66
N ALA A 304 8.71 -15.63 -23.41
CA ALA A 304 8.58 -16.83 -22.61
C ALA A 304 7.31 -16.87 -21.74
N LEU A 305 6.58 -15.76 -21.63
CA LEU A 305 5.28 -15.62 -20.99
C LEU A 305 4.14 -15.95 -21.94
#